data_120fce292c0ca108221d9903447f63bf
#
_entry.id   120fce292c0ca108221d9903447f63bf
#
_cell.length_a   1.000
_cell.length_b   1.000
_cell.length_c   1.000
_cell.angle_alpha   90.00
_cell.angle_beta   90.00
_cell.angle_gamma   90.00
#
_symmetry.space_group_name_H-M   'P 1'
#
loop_
_entity.id
_entity.type
_entity.pdbx_description
1 polymer ?
#
loop_
_entity_poly.entity_id
_entity_poly.type
_entity_poly.pdbx_seq_one_letter_code
_entity_poly.pdbx_strand_id
1 'polypeptide(L)'
;MTQQKNAIKAWFGQLVDEDERFGSKQWFKAYAYILFGTLLFVIADVVFAMPYHLAPGGVYGLANVLTALTGVKLTIYLMSVEIPLLIIGSIILGPRFGVKTIVSIVLGWLFTFLIETYWGYEPLIHCGEFIKDTLAAPMGALAITKSTELFVPDYFLNTILAGLLYGIGIGMIFKSGATSGGSDIISMIVNKYTGLSLGTLVIIVDSTIALSSLLIEPDLRFPAYSILLIFIEGKIIDMVIDGLKTNKTILVISHRNEEIFEMLRKNTNSEDAVLKTKGTYKGTECDFVYAVLPRGEYVKMKTAIRNIDSVAFVNVIDSSEVYGKGFKELPKH
;
A
#
# COMPACT_ATOMS: atom_id res chain seq x y z
N MET A 1 27.07 24.79 -20.94
CA MET A 1 27.47 23.37 -21.03
C MET A 1 28.02 22.80 -19.74
N THR A 2 28.81 23.50 -18.96
CA THR A 2 29.43 23.00 -17.71
C THR A 2 28.41 22.79 -16.58
N GLN A 3 27.42 23.65 -16.41
CA GLN A 3 26.35 23.48 -15.40
C GLN A 3 25.45 22.29 -15.68
N GLN A 4 25.13 22.02 -16.94
CA GLN A 4 24.34 20.83 -17.33
C GLN A 4 25.09 19.52 -17.09
N LYS A 5 26.41 19.50 -17.35
CA LYS A 5 27.25 18.32 -17.03
C LYS A 5 27.35 18.06 -15.53
N ASN A 6 27.39 19.11 -14.71
CA ASN A 6 27.43 18.99 -13.26
C ASN A 6 26.08 18.55 -12.69
N ALA A 7 24.96 19.01 -13.24
CA ALA A 7 23.62 18.55 -12.87
C ALA A 7 23.41 17.06 -13.22
N ILE A 8 23.88 16.62 -14.39
CA ILE A 8 23.82 15.22 -14.81
C ILE A 8 24.73 14.35 -13.93
N LYS A 9 25.95 14.80 -13.59
CA LYS A 9 26.82 14.08 -12.66
C LYS A 9 26.23 13.99 -11.24
N ALA A 10 25.62 15.06 -10.75
CA ALA A 10 24.94 15.07 -9.45
C ALA A 10 23.71 14.12 -9.46
N TRP A 11 22.97 14.10 -10.57
CA TRP A 11 21.84 13.18 -10.75
C TRP A 11 22.29 11.71 -10.77
N PHE A 12 23.35 11.40 -11.51
CA PHE A 12 23.95 10.03 -11.47
C PHE A 12 24.64 9.71 -10.13
N GLY A 13 25.14 10.70 -9.41
CA GLY A 13 25.70 10.54 -8.08
C GLY A 13 24.66 10.04 -7.05
N GLN A 14 23.39 10.37 -7.25
CA GLN A 14 22.28 9.86 -6.43
C GLN A 14 21.98 8.36 -6.63
N LEU A 15 22.57 7.72 -7.64
CA LEU A 15 22.45 6.26 -7.81
C LEU A 15 23.22 5.48 -6.74
N VAL A 16 24.20 6.08 -6.11
CA VAL A 16 25.07 5.43 -5.10
C VAL A 16 24.85 6.10 -3.76
N ASP A 17 23.92 5.59 -2.97
CA ASP A 17 23.78 5.93 -1.56
C ASP A 17 24.65 5.01 -0.71
N GLU A 18 25.22 5.52 0.36
CA GLU A 18 26.06 4.71 1.23
C GLU A 18 25.29 3.57 1.88
N ASP A 19 24.00 3.76 2.13
CA ASP A 19 23.13 2.77 2.79
C ASP A 19 22.57 1.70 1.84
N GLU A 20 22.45 1.97 0.52
CA GLU A 20 21.98 1.02 -0.50
C GLU A 20 23.07 0.64 -1.54
N ARG A 21 24.30 0.50 -1.12
CA ARG A 21 25.35 0.02 -2.02
C ARG A 21 25.00 -1.36 -2.59
N PHE A 22 25.38 -1.60 -3.84
CA PHE A 22 25.22 -2.90 -4.48
C PHE A 22 25.74 -4.03 -3.58
N GLY A 23 24.86 -5.01 -3.29
CA GLY A 23 25.18 -6.11 -2.39
C GLY A 23 24.99 -5.82 -0.89
N SER A 24 24.52 -4.63 -0.48
CA SER A 24 24.15 -4.37 0.91
C SER A 24 22.88 -5.13 1.32
N LYS A 25 22.71 -5.36 2.64
CA LYS A 25 21.47 -5.98 3.16
C LYS A 25 20.21 -5.20 2.75
N GLN A 26 20.30 -3.88 2.69
CA GLN A 26 19.19 -3.01 2.29
C GLN A 26 18.89 -3.15 0.80
N TRP A 27 19.91 -3.24 -0.06
CA TRP A 27 19.78 -3.52 -1.46
C TRP A 27 19.05 -4.85 -1.71
N PHE A 28 19.53 -5.95 -1.10
CA PHE A 28 18.86 -7.25 -1.21
C PHE A 28 17.40 -7.21 -0.75
N LYS A 29 17.13 -6.52 0.36
CA LYS A 29 15.77 -6.34 0.89
C LYS A 29 14.87 -5.59 -0.09
N ALA A 30 15.35 -4.49 -0.69
CA ALA A 30 14.59 -3.71 -1.66
C ALA A 30 14.24 -4.55 -2.90
N TYR A 31 15.21 -5.26 -3.48
CA TYR A 31 14.95 -6.10 -4.66
C TYR A 31 14.13 -7.35 -4.33
N ALA A 32 14.23 -7.90 -3.13
CA ALA A 32 13.32 -8.94 -2.67
C ALA A 32 11.88 -8.42 -2.59
N TYR A 33 11.64 -7.22 -2.08
CA TYR A 33 10.32 -6.59 -2.08
C TYR A 33 9.80 -6.37 -3.50
N ILE A 34 10.64 -5.95 -4.45
CA ILE A 34 10.25 -5.82 -5.86
C ILE A 34 9.86 -7.19 -6.42
N LEU A 35 10.69 -8.21 -6.25
CA LEU A 35 10.46 -9.55 -6.79
C LEU A 35 9.14 -10.16 -6.28
N PHE A 36 9.00 -10.25 -4.95
CA PHE A 36 7.80 -10.84 -4.34
C PHE A 36 6.57 -9.96 -4.53
N GLY A 37 6.72 -8.64 -4.45
CA GLY A 37 5.63 -7.70 -4.68
C GLY A 37 5.10 -7.78 -6.10
N THR A 38 5.99 -7.82 -7.10
CA THR A 38 5.60 -7.96 -8.51
C THR A 38 4.97 -9.32 -8.78
N LEU A 39 5.47 -10.39 -8.16
CA LEU A 39 4.85 -11.72 -8.30
C LEU A 39 3.41 -11.73 -7.76
N LEU A 40 3.17 -11.18 -6.56
CA LEU A 40 1.84 -11.09 -5.96
C LEU A 40 0.91 -10.20 -6.78
N PHE A 41 1.42 -9.07 -7.28
CA PHE A 41 0.71 -8.17 -8.18
C PHE A 41 0.25 -8.89 -9.46
N VAL A 42 1.14 -9.61 -10.14
CA VAL A 42 0.81 -10.34 -11.37
C VAL A 42 -0.17 -11.50 -11.10
N ILE A 43 -0.04 -12.21 -9.98
CA ILE A 43 -1.01 -13.23 -9.59
C ILE A 43 -2.39 -12.59 -9.36
N ALA A 44 -2.46 -11.46 -8.69
CA ALA A 44 -3.72 -10.73 -8.49
C ALA A 44 -4.36 -10.34 -9.82
N ASP A 45 -3.54 -9.90 -10.78
CA ASP A 45 -4.00 -9.47 -12.09
C ASP A 45 -4.50 -10.64 -12.95
N VAL A 46 -3.61 -11.59 -13.23
CA VAL A 46 -3.87 -12.67 -14.18
C VAL A 46 -4.86 -13.70 -13.66
N VAL A 47 -4.83 -13.99 -12.35
CA VAL A 47 -5.62 -15.08 -11.75
C VAL A 47 -6.96 -14.59 -11.23
N PHE A 48 -7.01 -13.37 -10.65
CA PHE A 48 -8.20 -12.90 -9.95
C PHE A 48 -8.91 -11.72 -10.62
N ALA A 49 -8.20 -10.77 -11.25
CA ALA A 49 -8.83 -9.58 -11.81
C ALA A 49 -9.24 -9.74 -13.27
N MET A 50 -8.30 -10.14 -14.14
CA MET A 50 -8.56 -10.28 -15.60
C MET A 50 -9.72 -11.19 -15.94
N PRO A 51 -9.90 -12.37 -15.30
CA PRO A 51 -10.99 -13.29 -15.61
C PRO A 51 -12.38 -12.70 -15.41
N TYR A 52 -12.48 -11.73 -14.54
CA TYR A 52 -13.73 -11.09 -14.14
C TYR A 52 -13.91 -9.69 -14.74
N HIS A 53 -13.04 -9.31 -15.71
CA HIS A 53 -13.02 -7.96 -16.28
C HIS A 53 -12.96 -6.85 -15.22
N LEU A 54 -12.39 -7.17 -14.05
CA LEU A 54 -12.14 -6.16 -13.03
C LEU A 54 -11.00 -5.27 -13.53
N ALA A 55 -11.25 -3.97 -13.57
CA ALA A 55 -10.23 -2.98 -13.90
C ALA A 55 -9.65 -2.43 -12.58
N PRO A 56 -8.45 -2.88 -12.16
CA PRO A 56 -7.85 -2.37 -10.93
C PRO A 56 -7.41 -0.90 -11.03
N GLY A 57 -7.83 -0.22 -12.09
CA GLY A 57 -7.39 1.15 -12.38
C GLY A 57 -6.12 1.17 -13.22
N GLY A 58 -5.32 2.19 -13.00
CA GLY A 58 -4.02 2.30 -13.64
C GLY A 58 -4.07 2.67 -15.12
N VAL A 59 -2.89 2.71 -15.73
CA VAL A 59 -2.77 3.01 -17.17
C VAL A 59 -3.43 1.91 -18.02
N TYR A 60 -3.48 0.68 -17.53
CA TYR A 60 -4.19 -0.42 -18.19
C TYR A 60 -5.68 -0.14 -18.34
N GLY A 61 -6.34 0.31 -17.27
CA GLY A 61 -7.74 0.70 -17.31
C GLY A 61 -7.99 1.83 -18.31
N LEU A 62 -7.17 2.87 -18.27
CA LEU A 62 -7.26 3.99 -19.22
C LEU A 62 -7.00 3.55 -20.66
N ALA A 63 -5.99 2.71 -20.91
CA ALA A 63 -5.66 2.21 -22.22
C ALA A 63 -6.78 1.31 -22.79
N ASN A 64 -7.43 0.49 -21.97
CA ASN A 64 -8.60 -0.28 -22.34
C ASN A 64 -9.75 0.62 -22.81
N VAL A 65 -10.05 1.66 -22.05
CA VAL A 65 -11.09 2.65 -22.42
C VAL A 65 -10.77 3.29 -23.77
N LEU A 66 -9.54 3.76 -23.96
CA LEU A 66 -9.11 4.40 -25.21
C LEU A 66 -9.12 3.41 -26.39
N THR A 67 -8.69 2.16 -26.17
CA THR A 67 -8.73 1.11 -27.20
C THR A 67 -10.16 0.82 -27.65
N ALA A 68 -11.09 0.71 -26.72
CA ALA A 68 -12.50 0.45 -27.02
C ALA A 68 -13.14 1.61 -27.79
N LEU A 69 -12.79 2.84 -27.45
CA LEU A 69 -13.36 4.04 -28.11
C LEU A 69 -12.76 4.30 -29.50
N THR A 70 -11.49 3.94 -29.74
CA THR A 70 -10.76 4.33 -30.95
C THR A 70 -10.41 3.17 -31.89
N GLY A 71 -10.44 1.93 -31.38
CA GLY A 71 -9.99 0.72 -32.12
C GLY A 71 -8.47 0.60 -32.28
N VAL A 72 -7.69 1.51 -31.68
CA VAL A 72 -6.22 1.44 -31.69
C VAL A 72 -5.73 0.37 -30.70
N LYS A 73 -4.65 -0.33 -31.03
CA LYS A 73 -4.12 -1.42 -30.17
C LYS A 73 -3.75 -0.93 -28.78
N LEU A 74 -4.15 -1.67 -27.76
CA LEU A 74 -3.88 -1.43 -26.33
C LEU A 74 -2.41 -1.08 -26.05
N THR A 75 -1.49 -1.87 -26.63
CA THR A 75 -0.05 -1.70 -26.44
C THR A 75 0.46 -0.31 -26.82
N ILE A 76 -0.16 0.35 -27.83
CA ILE A 76 0.24 1.69 -28.25
C ILE A 76 -0.10 2.71 -27.18
N TYR A 77 -1.30 2.60 -26.57
CA TYR A 77 -1.71 3.49 -25.49
C TYR A 77 -0.90 3.25 -24.23
N LEU A 78 -0.64 1.98 -23.85
CA LEU A 78 0.20 1.64 -22.71
C LEU A 78 1.58 2.29 -22.85
N MET A 79 2.29 2.05 -23.95
CA MET A 79 3.61 2.63 -24.18
C MET A 79 3.58 4.15 -24.23
N SER A 80 2.54 4.73 -24.83
CA SER A 80 2.41 6.20 -24.96
C SER A 80 2.24 6.91 -23.64
N VAL A 81 1.69 6.24 -22.62
CA VAL A 81 1.44 6.82 -21.30
C VAL A 81 2.55 6.39 -20.31
N GLU A 82 2.94 5.12 -20.30
CA GLU A 82 3.94 4.61 -19.33
C GLU A 82 5.33 5.20 -19.55
N ILE A 83 5.78 5.30 -20.80
CA ILE A 83 7.14 5.80 -21.09
C ILE A 83 7.31 7.26 -20.63
N PRO A 84 6.43 8.22 -21.01
CA PRO A 84 6.51 9.57 -20.50
C PRO A 84 6.41 9.67 -18.98
N LEU A 85 5.48 8.89 -18.36
CA LEU A 85 5.33 8.87 -16.90
C LEU A 85 6.59 8.37 -16.21
N LEU A 86 7.23 7.32 -16.74
CA LEU A 86 8.48 6.79 -16.20
C LEU A 86 9.62 7.82 -16.29
N ILE A 87 9.71 8.55 -17.42
CA ILE A 87 10.71 9.60 -17.60
C ILE A 87 10.46 10.74 -16.59
N ILE A 88 9.23 11.24 -16.51
CA ILE A 88 8.84 12.30 -15.57
C ILE A 88 9.08 11.86 -14.12
N GLY A 89 8.63 10.66 -13.78
CA GLY A 89 8.84 10.06 -12.47
C GLY A 89 10.32 9.94 -12.10
N SER A 90 11.15 9.49 -13.03
CA SER A 90 12.60 9.37 -12.82
C SER A 90 13.29 10.74 -12.61
N ILE A 91 12.80 11.78 -13.28
CA ILE A 91 13.33 13.15 -13.11
C ILE A 91 12.91 13.70 -11.73
N ILE A 92 11.65 13.51 -11.34
CA ILE A 92 11.09 14.09 -10.11
C ILE A 92 11.49 13.30 -8.85
N LEU A 93 11.41 11.97 -8.91
CA LEU A 93 11.65 11.07 -7.77
C LEU A 93 13.10 10.60 -7.69
N GLY A 94 13.86 10.82 -8.76
CA GLY A 94 15.28 10.49 -8.84
C GLY A 94 15.59 9.22 -9.65
N PRO A 95 16.88 9.05 -10.04
CA PRO A 95 17.29 7.98 -10.95
C PRO A 95 17.14 6.57 -10.36
N ARG A 96 17.26 6.42 -9.05
CA ARG A 96 17.06 5.14 -8.35
C ARG A 96 15.63 4.64 -8.50
N PHE A 97 14.67 5.54 -8.33
CA PHE A 97 13.27 5.25 -8.57
C PHE A 97 13.08 4.69 -9.98
N GLY A 98 13.66 5.36 -10.99
CA GLY A 98 13.57 4.92 -12.38
C GLY A 98 14.13 3.51 -12.60
N VAL A 99 15.34 3.23 -12.10
CA VAL A 99 15.97 1.90 -12.23
C VAL A 99 15.15 0.81 -11.54
N LYS A 100 14.72 1.02 -10.29
CA LYS A 100 13.91 0.06 -9.55
C LYS A 100 12.56 -0.18 -10.22
N THR A 101 11.93 0.86 -10.74
CA THR A 101 10.66 0.76 -11.47
C THR A 101 10.81 0.01 -12.78
N ILE A 102 11.89 0.24 -13.56
CA ILE A 102 12.18 -0.55 -14.76
C ILE A 102 12.31 -2.04 -14.41
N VAL A 103 13.03 -2.37 -13.34
CA VAL A 103 13.16 -3.76 -12.89
C VAL A 103 11.81 -4.36 -12.52
N SER A 104 10.95 -3.61 -11.81
CA SER A 104 9.59 -4.04 -11.47
C SER A 104 8.74 -4.32 -12.71
N ILE A 105 8.76 -3.41 -13.70
CA ILE A 105 8.03 -3.55 -14.96
C ILE A 105 8.51 -4.79 -15.76
N VAL A 106 9.84 -4.96 -15.89
CA VAL A 106 10.42 -6.11 -16.62
C VAL A 106 10.08 -7.43 -15.92
N LEU A 107 10.16 -7.47 -14.60
CA LEU A 107 9.72 -8.65 -13.83
C LEU A 107 8.23 -8.91 -13.98
N GLY A 108 7.42 -7.84 -14.01
CA GLY A 108 5.97 -7.94 -14.25
C GLY A 108 5.69 -8.62 -15.58
N TRP A 109 6.28 -8.14 -16.67
CA TRP A 109 6.14 -8.77 -17.99
C TRP A 109 6.62 -10.22 -18.02
N LEU A 110 7.74 -10.51 -17.36
CA LEU A 110 8.27 -11.88 -17.28
C LEU A 110 7.31 -12.81 -16.53
N PHE A 111 6.80 -12.40 -15.37
CA PHE A 111 5.87 -13.23 -14.60
C PHE A 111 4.53 -13.41 -15.32
N THR A 112 3.99 -12.35 -15.93
CA THR A 112 2.79 -12.44 -16.74
C THR A 112 2.98 -13.45 -17.86
N PHE A 113 4.06 -13.33 -18.63
CA PHE A 113 4.38 -14.27 -19.70
C PHE A 113 4.54 -15.73 -19.21
N LEU A 114 5.19 -15.92 -18.07
CA LEU A 114 5.36 -17.26 -17.47
C LEU A 114 4.02 -17.85 -17.03
N ILE A 115 3.19 -17.07 -16.32
CA ILE A 115 1.89 -17.54 -15.85
C ILE A 115 0.97 -17.83 -17.04
N GLU A 116 0.93 -16.96 -18.04
CA GLU A 116 0.14 -17.18 -19.26
C GLU A 116 0.58 -18.42 -20.03
N THR A 117 1.89 -18.66 -20.12
CA THR A 117 2.43 -19.79 -20.92
C THR A 117 2.29 -21.13 -20.21
N TYR A 118 2.52 -21.20 -18.90
CA TYR A 118 2.58 -22.47 -18.17
C TYR A 118 1.28 -22.83 -17.44
N TRP A 119 0.55 -21.85 -16.98
CA TRP A 119 -0.72 -22.09 -16.31
C TRP A 119 -1.89 -21.94 -17.28
N GLY A 120 -1.77 -21.04 -18.25
CA GLY A 120 -2.86 -20.67 -19.15
C GLY A 120 -4.02 -20.01 -18.39
N TYR A 121 -4.93 -19.42 -19.14
CA TYR A 121 -6.19 -18.99 -18.55
C TYR A 121 -7.14 -20.18 -18.31
N GLU A 122 -6.81 -21.38 -18.77
CA GLU A 122 -7.73 -22.51 -18.89
C GLU A 122 -8.21 -23.16 -17.59
N PRO A 123 -7.43 -23.39 -16.53
CA PRO A 123 -7.94 -24.06 -15.33
C PRO A 123 -8.77 -23.18 -14.39
N LEU A 124 -8.58 -21.87 -14.47
CA LEU A 124 -9.32 -20.88 -13.67
C LEU A 124 -10.28 -20.06 -14.54
N ILE A 125 -10.13 -20.15 -15.85
CA ILE A 125 -10.70 -19.23 -16.82
C ILE A 125 -11.22 -19.97 -18.06
N HIS A 126 -12.00 -21.03 -17.92
CA HIS A 126 -13.03 -21.23 -18.93
C HIS A 126 -14.07 -20.09 -18.91
N CYS A 127 -13.57 -18.90 -18.56
CA CYS A 127 -14.34 -17.72 -18.25
C CYS A 127 -14.82 -16.94 -19.48
N GLY A 128 -14.32 -17.16 -20.66
CA GLY A 128 -14.85 -16.46 -21.83
C GLY A 128 -16.31 -16.80 -22.11
N GLU A 129 -16.66 -18.08 -22.03
CA GLU A 129 -18.06 -18.55 -22.13
C GLU A 129 -18.77 -18.37 -20.79
N PHE A 130 -18.09 -18.64 -19.70
CA PHE A 130 -18.62 -18.59 -18.35
C PHE A 130 -19.01 -17.16 -17.92
N ILE A 131 -18.23 -16.13 -18.23
CA ILE A 131 -18.58 -14.74 -17.94
C ILE A 131 -19.81 -14.30 -18.72
N LYS A 132 -19.95 -14.70 -19.99
CA LYS A 132 -21.15 -14.41 -20.75
C LYS A 132 -22.38 -15.05 -20.13
N ASP A 133 -22.27 -16.31 -19.69
CA ASP A 133 -23.39 -17.03 -19.08
C ASP A 133 -23.68 -16.56 -17.65
N THR A 134 -22.66 -16.18 -16.87
CA THR A 134 -22.84 -15.68 -15.50
C THR A 134 -23.35 -14.25 -15.46
N LEU A 135 -22.99 -13.42 -16.44
CA LEU A 135 -23.55 -12.07 -16.59
C LEU A 135 -24.98 -12.09 -17.11
N ALA A 136 -25.36 -13.11 -17.88
CA ALA A 136 -26.73 -13.32 -18.36
C ALA A 136 -27.60 -14.06 -17.33
N ALA A 137 -27.02 -14.77 -16.36
CA ALA A 137 -27.75 -15.47 -15.33
C ALA A 137 -28.13 -14.53 -14.17
N PRO A 138 -29.34 -14.64 -13.61
CA PRO A 138 -29.68 -13.92 -12.38
C PRO A 138 -28.71 -14.31 -11.27
N MET A 139 -28.23 -13.30 -10.52
CA MET A 139 -27.31 -13.47 -9.40
C MET A 139 -27.81 -14.57 -8.44
N GLY A 140 -27.17 -15.74 -8.47
CA GLY A 140 -27.54 -16.90 -7.66
C GLY A 140 -27.64 -18.22 -8.41
N ALA A 141 -27.65 -18.23 -9.76
CA ALA A 141 -27.63 -19.46 -10.53
C ALA A 141 -26.16 -19.92 -10.73
N LEU A 142 -25.63 -20.67 -9.77
CA LEU A 142 -24.35 -21.34 -9.87
C LEU A 142 -24.46 -22.50 -10.86
N ALA A 143 -23.99 -22.34 -12.09
CA ALA A 143 -23.72 -23.44 -12.98
C ALA A 143 -22.46 -24.15 -12.48
N ILE A 144 -22.62 -25.21 -11.68
CA ILE A 144 -21.54 -26.09 -11.27
C ILE A 144 -21.14 -26.92 -12.48
N THR A 145 -20.20 -26.43 -13.28
CA THR A 145 -19.49 -27.25 -14.24
C THR A 145 -18.48 -28.09 -13.50
N LYS A 146 -18.36 -29.34 -13.92
CA LYS A 146 -17.49 -30.39 -13.36
C LYS A 146 -16.01 -30.09 -13.73
N SER A 147 -15.43 -29.02 -13.24
CA SER A 147 -14.03 -28.70 -13.43
C SER A 147 -13.26 -28.79 -12.12
N THR A 148 -12.00 -29.08 -12.23
CA THR A 148 -11.00 -29.05 -11.16
C THR A 148 -10.71 -27.61 -10.68
N GLU A 149 -11.73 -26.77 -10.64
CA GLU A 149 -11.61 -25.36 -10.23
C GLU A 149 -11.41 -25.28 -8.72
N LEU A 150 -10.35 -24.61 -8.32
CA LEU A 150 -10.04 -24.36 -6.91
C LEU A 150 -11.10 -23.46 -6.25
N PHE A 151 -11.81 -22.64 -7.03
CA PHE A 151 -12.84 -21.71 -6.55
C PHE A 151 -14.03 -21.70 -7.50
N VAL A 152 -15.22 -21.77 -6.92
CA VAL A 152 -16.45 -21.41 -7.66
C VAL A 152 -16.36 -19.95 -8.02
N PRO A 153 -16.66 -19.56 -9.29
CA PRO A 153 -16.62 -18.17 -9.71
C PRO A 153 -17.55 -17.31 -8.89
N ASP A 154 -16.98 -16.47 -8.04
CA ASP A 154 -17.68 -15.52 -7.19
C ASP A 154 -17.02 -14.14 -7.37
N TYR A 155 -17.75 -13.21 -7.97
CA TYR A 155 -17.25 -11.85 -8.20
C TYR A 155 -16.81 -11.15 -6.92
N PHE A 156 -17.59 -11.31 -5.85
CA PHE A 156 -17.29 -10.65 -4.58
C PHE A 156 -16.02 -11.21 -3.94
N LEU A 157 -15.93 -12.54 -3.86
CA LEU A 157 -14.75 -13.20 -3.31
C LEU A 157 -13.49 -12.87 -4.11
N ASN A 158 -13.58 -12.94 -5.45
CA ASN A 158 -12.44 -12.60 -6.32
C ASN A 158 -12.02 -11.15 -6.20
N THR A 159 -12.98 -10.21 -6.08
CA THR A 159 -12.69 -8.80 -5.87
C THR A 159 -11.90 -8.57 -4.56
N ILE A 160 -12.30 -9.26 -3.48
CA ILE A 160 -11.60 -9.16 -2.19
C ILE A 160 -10.19 -9.74 -2.29
N LEU A 161 -10.05 -10.96 -2.85
CA LEU A 161 -8.75 -11.62 -2.98
C LEU A 161 -7.81 -10.84 -3.90
N ALA A 162 -8.33 -10.34 -5.03
CA ALA A 162 -7.57 -9.47 -5.91
C ALA A 162 -7.08 -8.22 -5.17
N GLY A 163 -7.97 -7.47 -4.52
CA GLY A 163 -7.62 -6.25 -3.78
C GLY A 163 -6.60 -6.49 -2.67
N LEU A 164 -6.69 -7.61 -1.95
CA LEU A 164 -5.70 -7.99 -0.94
C LEU A 164 -4.32 -8.25 -1.56
N LEU A 165 -4.27 -9.07 -2.62
CA LEU A 165 -3.01 -9.43 -3.26
C LEU A 165 -2.37 -8.23 -3.98
N TYR A 166 -3.17 -7.41 -4.68
CA TYR A 166 -2.71 -6.15 -5.27
C TYR A 166 -2.13 -5.22 -4.20
N GLY A 167 -2.88 -4.99 -3.13
CA GLY A 167 -2.45 -4.09 -2.06
C GLY A 167 -1.16 -4.54 -1.37
N ILE A 168 -1.00 -5.85 -1.12
CA ILE A 168 0.25 -6.39 -0.58
C ILE A 168 1.37 -6.25 -1.61
N GLY A 169 1.13 -6.64 -2.86
CA GLY A 169 2.12 -6.62 -3.94
C GLY A 169 2.63 -5.21 -4.22
N ILE A 170 1.72 -4.27 -4.50
CA ILE A 170 2.05 -2.87 -4.79
C ILE A 170 2.63 -2.17 -3.55
N GLY A 171 2.08 -2.44 -2.36
CA GLY A 171 2.63 -1.91 -1.12
C GLY A 171 4.08 -2.33 -0.87
N MET A 172 4.46 -3.58 -1.20
CA MET A 172 5.85 -4.05 -1.15
C MET A 172 6.73 -3.34 -2.18
N ILE A 173 6.23 -3.17 -3.41
CA ILE A 173 6.95 -2.44 -4.47
C ILE A 173 7.19 -0.99 -4.03
N PHE A 174 6.16 -0.28 -3.55
CA PHE A 174 6.28 1.10 -3.03
C PHE A 174 7.26 1.20 -1.87
N LYS A 175 7.24 0.23 -0.95
CA LYS A 175 8.18 0.19 0.19
C LYS A 175 9.64 0.02 -0.23
N SER A 176 9.90 -0.52 -1.42
CA SER A 176 11.24 -0.58 -2.00
C SER A 176 11.68 0.73 -2.66
N GLY A 177 10.78 1.70 -2.82
CA GLY A 177 10.99 2.94 -3.57
C GLY A 177 10.85 2.78 -5.08
N ALA A 178 10.09 1.78 -5.54
CA ALA A 178 9.70 1.54 -6.93
C ALA A 178 8.18 1.66 -7.10
N THR A 179 7.69 1.53 -8.35
CA THR A 179 6.27 1.35 -8.65
C THR A 179 6.06 0.16 -9.58
N SER A 180 4.81 -0.29 -9.71
CA SER A 180 4.43 -1.27 -10.73
C SER A 180 4.50 -0.69 -12.15
N GLY A 181 4.59 0.63 -12.29
CA GLY A 181 4.44 1.41 -13.51
C GLY A 181 3.10 2.15 -13.53
N GLY A 182 2.80 2.84 -14.65
CA GLY A 182 1.47 3.40 -14.85
C GLY A 182 1.08 4.56 -13.91
N SER A 183 -0.19 4.58 -13.48
CA SER A 183 -0.78 5.61 -12.62
C SER A 183 -0.13 5.68 -11.24
N ASP A 184 0.49 4.63 -10.77
CA ASP A 184 1.24 4.57 -9.52
C ASP A 184 2.34 5.62 -9.46
N ILE A 185 2.96 5.94 -10.61
CA ILE A 185 3.96 7.00 -10.71
C ILE A 185 3.32 8.35 -10.36
N ILE A 186 2.09 8.60 -10.81
CA ILE A 186 1.35 9.83 -10.49
C ILE A 186 1.11 9.88 -8.98
N SER A 187 0.65 8.78 -8.39
CA SER A 187 0.43 8.69 -6.94
C SER A 187 1.71 8.98 -6.14
N MET A 188 2.86 8.44 -6.55
CA MET A 188 4.13 8.73 -5.88
C MET A 188 4.60 10.18 -6.06
N ILE A 189 4.40 10.77 -7.24
CA ILE A 189 4.72 12.19 -7.48
C ILE A 189 3.85 13.08 -6.58
N VAL A 190 2.53 12.84 -6.56
CA VAL A 190 1.60 13.64 -5.74
C VAL A 190 1.91 13.45 -4.25
N ASN A 191 2.20 12.23 -3.80
CA ASN A 191 2.61 11.96 -2.41
C ASN A 191 3.81 12.83 -1.99
N LYS A 192 4.83 12.93 -2.85
CA LYS A 192 6.03 13.75 -2.58
C LYS A 192 5.71 15.21 -2.27
N TYR A 193 4.69 15.78 -2.91
CA TYR A 193 4.32 17.19 -2.75
C TYR A 193 3.22 17.44 -1.72
N THR A 194 2.33 16.48 -1.50
CA THR A 194 1.15 16.65 -0.63
C THR A 194 1.30 15.98 0.73
N GLY A 195 2.15 14.95 0.83
CA GLY A 195 2.26 14.12 2.03
C GLY A 195 1.04 13.23 2.30
N LEU A 196 0.07 13.15 1.36
CA LEU A 196 -1.05 12.20 1.46
C LEU A 196 -0.55 10.78 1.35
N SER A 197 -1.23 9.82 2.02
CA SER A 197 -0.81 8.42 1.94
C SER A 197 -0.91 7.88 0.52
N LEU A 198 0.03 6.99 0.15
CA LEU A 198 0.08 6.40 -1.19
C LEU A 198 -1.18 5.61 -1.52
N GLY A 199 -1.70 4.84 -0.58
CA GLY A 199 -2.95 4.11 -0.76
C GLY A 199 -4.16 5.03 -1.00
N THR A 200 -4.23 6.17 -0.30
CA THR A 200 -5.30 7.16 -0.58
C THR A 200 -5.18 7.74 -1.98
N LEU A 201 -3.96 8.02 -2.44
CA LEU A 201 -3.73 8.56 -3.78
C LEU A 201 -4.05 7.55 -4.87
N VAL A 202 -3.69 6.29 -4.69
CA VAL A 202 -4.07 5.19 -5.57
C VAL A 202 -5.60 5.09 -5.66
N ILE A 203 -6.31 5.12 -4.52
CA ILE A 203 -7.79 5.11 -4.52
C ILE A 203 -8.35 6.25 -5.37
N ILE A 204 -7.84 7.47 -5.22
CA ILE A 204 -8.35 8.64 -5.95
C ILE A 204 -8.09 8.51 -7.46
N VAL A 205 -6.84 8.24 -7.83
CA VAL A 205 -6.43 8.19 -9.23
C VAL A 205 -7.11 7.05 -9.95
N ASP A 206 -7.06 5.85 -9.41
CA ASP A 206 -7.57 4.65 -10.07
C ASP A 206 -9.09 4.57 -10.07
N SER A 207 -9.77 5.06 -9.02
CA SER A 207 -11.23 5.19 -9.05
C SER A 207 -11.70 6.15 -10.13
N THR A 208 -10.97 7.23 -10.39
CA THR A 208 -11.28 8.16 -11.49
C THR A 208 -11.16 7.45 -12.84
N ILE A 209 -10.14 6.62 -13.00
CA ILE A 209 -9.95 5.81 -14.22
C ILE A 209 -11.02 4.73 -14.34
N ALA A 210 -11.33 4.02 -13.25
CA ALA A 210 -12.36 2.99 -13.24
C ALA A 210 -13.75 3.55 -13.61
N LEU A 211 -14.08 4.76 -13.15
CA LEU A 211 -15.32 5.44 -13.55
C LEU A 211 -15.36 5.78 -15.05
N SER A 212 -14.21 6.03 -15.67
CA SER A 212 -14.17 6.31 -17.12
C SER A 212 -14.58 5.10 -17.97
N SER A 213 -14.55 3.88 -17.43
CA SER A 213 -15.02 2.67 -18.13
C SER A 213 -16.52 2.71 -18.45
N LEU A 214 -17.33 3.49 -17.71
CA LEU A 214 -18.75 3.73 -18.01
C LEU A 214 -18.99 4.38 -19.38
N LEU A 215 -17.97 4.99 -19.98
CA LEU A 215 -18.06 5.55 -21.34
C LEU A 215 -18.12 4.46 -22.42
N ILE A 216 -17.67 3.23 -22.08
CA ILE A 216 -17.64 2.10 -23.01
C ILE A 216 -18.89 1.25 -22.82
N GLU A 217 -19.13 0.88 -21.58
CA GLU A 217 -20.20 -0.07 -21.24
C GLU A 217 -21.03 0.51 -20.08
N PRO A 218 -22.32 0.83 -20.31
CA PRO A 218 -23.15 1.46 -19.28
C PRO A 218 -23.66 0.46 -18.23
N ASP A 219 -22.83 -0.52 -17.84
CA ASP A 219 -23.09 -1.46 -16.75
C ASP A 219 -22.35 -1.05 -15.49
N LEU A 220 -23.07 -0.57 -14.49
CA LEU A 220 -22.54 -0.09 -13.22
C LEU A 220 -21.86 -1.19 -12.37
N ARG A 221 -22.06 -2.47 -12.69
CA ARG A 221 -21.49 -3.59 -11.91
C ARG A 221 -19.96 -3.61 -11.99
N PHE A 222 -19.40 -3.43 -13.20
CA PHE A 222 -17.94 -3.47 -13.39
C PHE A 222 -17.22 -2.35 -12.64
N PRO A 223 -17.56 -1.06 -12.81
CA PRO A 223 -16.91 -0.01 -12.03
C PRO A 223 -17.19 -0.13 -10.53
N ALA A 224 -18.36 -0.64 -10.10
CA ALA A 224 -18.64 -0.83 -8.68
C ALA A 224 -17.70 -1.85 -8.04
N TYR A 225 -17.48 -3.02 -8.65
CA TYR A 225 -16.53 -4.02 -8.16
C TYR A 225 -15.09 -3.53 -8.30
N SER A 226 -14.75 -2.82 -9.39
CA SER A 226 -13.42 -2.24 -9.56
C SER A 226 -13.10 -1.20 -8.48
N ILE A 227 -14.05 -0.31 -8.14
CA ILE A 227 -13.88 0.65 -7.05
C ILE A 227 -13.74 -0.06 -5.70
N LEU A 228 -14.49 -1.13 -5.45
CA LEU A 228 -14.34 -1.93 -4.23
C LEU A 228 -12.94 -2.56 -4.15
N LEU A 229 -12.45 -3.13 -5.26
CA LEU A 229 -11.10 -3.67 -5.37
C LEU A 229 -10.06 -2.60 -5.04
N ILE A 230 -10.13 -1.44 -5.73
CA ILE A 230 -9.21 -0.31 -5.56
C ILE A 230 -9.24 0.22 -4.12
N PHE A 231 -10.40 0.25 -3.49
CA PHE A 231 -10.51 0.67 -2.08
C PHE A 231 -9.79 -0.28 -1.13
N ILE A 232 -9.98 -1.60 -1.31
CA ILE A 232 -9.28 -2.63 -0.52
C ILE A 232 -7.79 -2.53 -0.76
N GLU A 233 -7.37 -2.48 -2.00
CA GLU A 233 -5.98 -2.34 -2.44
C GLU A 233 -5.31 -1.14 -1.75
N GLY A 234 -5.87 0.07 -1.87
CA GLY A 234 -5.29 1.27 -1.28
C GLY A 234 -5.17 1.21 0.24
N LYS A 235 -6.15 0.60 0.94
CA LYS A 235 -6.06 0.39 2.40
C LYS A 235 -4.96 -0.59 2.79
N ILE A 236 -4.78 -1.64 2.00
CA ILE A 236 -3.69 -2.61 2.22
C ILE A 236 -2.33 -2.00 1.88
N ILE A 237 -2.23 -1.19 0.83
CA ILE A 237 -0.99 -0.45 0.49
C ILE A 237 -0.55 0.37 1.71
N ASP A 238 -1.42 1.20 2.28
CA ASP A 238 -1.10 2.00 3.45
C ASP A 238 -0.68 1.13 4.64
N MET A 239 -1.38 0.00 4.86
CA MET A 239 -1.03 -0.94 5.92
C MET A 239 0.35 -1.58 5.72
N VAL A 240 0.73 -1.90 4.49
CA VAL A 240 2.05 -2.50 4.17
C VAL A 240 3.16 -1.47 4.31
N ILE A 241 2.95 -0.23 3.87
CA ILE A 241 3.95 0.85 3.92
C ILE A 241 4.18 1.30 5.36
N ASP A 242 3.12 1.73 6.03
CA ASP A 242 3.18 2.26 7.41
C ASP A 242 3.43 1.16 8.43
N GLY A 243 3.06 -0.07 8.10
CA GLY A 243 2.94 -1.17 9.04
C GLY A 243 1.65 -1.08 9.85
N LEU A 244 1.39 -2.09 10.64
CA LEU A 244 0.32 -2.04 11.63
C LEU A 244 0.73 -1.01 12.68
N LYS A 245 -0.06 0.07 12.82
CA LYS A 245 0.14 1.09 13.88
C LYS A 245 0.05 0.40 15.23
N THR A 246 1.21 0.13 15.81
CA THR A 246 1.31 -0.75 16.97
C THR A 246 1.60 0.01 18.27
N ASN A 247 1.95 1.29 18.20
CA ASN A 247 2.32 2.08 19.36
C ASN A 247 1.13 2.92 19.87
N LYS A 248 1.04 3.03 21.18
CA LYS A 248 0.06 3.85 21.87
C LYS A 248 0.80 4.83 22.77
N THR A 249 0.49 6.10 22.65
CA THR A 249 0.89 7.11 23.63
C THR A 249 -0.20 7.18 24.69
N ILE A 250 0.19 7.03 25.94
CA ILE A 250 -0.70 7.20 27.10
C ILE A 250 -0.31 8.46 27.86
N LEU A 251 -1.35 9.21 28.23
CA LEU A 251 -1.26 10.35 29.14
C LEU A 251 -2.09 10.00 30.35
N VAL A 252 -1.47 9.87 31.51
CA VAL A 252 -2.14 9.45 32.76
C VAL A 252 -2.08 10.57 33.75
N ILE A 253 -3.25 10.97 34.29
CA ILE A 253 -3.39 11.89 35.42
C ILE A 253 -3.99 11.08 36.55
N SER A 254 -3.30 11.03 37.68
CA SER A 254 -3.70 10.31 38.88
C SER A 254 -3.20 11.00 40.11
N HIS A 255 -3.81 10.74 41.24
CA HIS A 255 -3.29 11.14 42.56
C HIS A 255 -2.12 10.25 43.00
N ARG A 256 -1.89 9.13 42.32
CA ARG A 256 -0.82 8.14 42.58
C ARG A 256 0.15 8.05 41.40
N ASN A 257 0.50 9.18 40.81
CA ASN A 257 1.36 9.23 39.60
C ASN A 257 2.72 8.61 39.84
N GLU A 258 3.30 8.74 41.03
CA GLU A 258 4.62 8.19 41.36
C GLU A 258 4.63 6.65 41.30
N GLU A 259 3.58 6.03 41.84
CA GLU A 259 3.43 4.55 41.78
C GLU A 259 3.20 4.05 40.34
N ILE A 260 2.43 4.81 39.56
CA ILE A 260 2.19 4.51 38.14
C ILE A 260 3.51 4.64 37.35
N PHE A 261 4.27 5.69 37.61
CA PHE A 261 5.57 5.89 36.96
C PHE A 261 6.57 4.77 37.30
N GLU A 262 6.70 4.41 38.58
CA GLU A 262 7.55 3.30 38.99
C GLU A 262 7.12 1.96 38.39
N MET A 263 5.82 1.73 38.27
CA MET A 263 5.27 0.53 37.63
C MET A 263 5.62 0.50 36.14
N LEU A 264 5.45 1.61 35.43
CA LEU A 264 5.82 1.73 34.02
C LEU A 264 7.33 1.49 33.84
N ARG A 265 8.17 2.20 34.59
CA ARG A 265 9.63 2.07 34.56
C ARG A 265 10.12 0.63 34.75
N LYS A 266 9.45 -0.15 35.60
CA LYS A 266 9.82 -1.55 35.86
C LYS A 266 9.39 -2.50 34.75
N ASN A 267 8.35 -2.16 34.01
CA ASN A 267 7.71 -3.08 33.06
C ASN A 267 7.87 -2.67 31.60
N THR A 268 8.45 -1.51 31.31
CA THR A 268 8.67 -1.01 29.95
C THR A 268 10.15 -0.73 29.72
N ASN A 269 10.57 -0.89 28.46
CA ASN A 269 11.92 -0.51 28.02
C ASN A 269 11.94 0.88 27.37
N SER A 270 10.84 1.60 27.40
CA SER A 270 10.68 2.94 26.82
C SER A 270 11.11 4.02 27.83
N GLU A 271 11.58 5.15 27.30
CA GLU A 271 11.87 6.32 28.12
C GLU A 271 10.55 7.05 28.41
N ASP A 272 10.03 6.82 29.62
CA ASP A 272 8.82 7.49 30.13
C ASP A 272 9.17 8.83 30.75
N ALA A 273 8.25 9.78 30.69
CA ALA A 273 8.46 11.10 31.26
C ALA A 273 7.30 11.51 32.19
N VAL A 274 7.65 12.20 33.26
CA VAL A 274 6.67 12.92 34.09
C VAL A 274 6.69 14.37 33.66
N LEU A 275 5.52 14.88 33.28
CA LEU A 275 5.34 16.26 32.88
C LEU A 275 4.61 17.03 34.01
N LYS A 276 5.25 18.10 34.50
CA LYS A 276 4.65 19.00 35.48
C LYS A 276 3.69 19.95 34.77
N THR A 277 2.46 19.97 35.22
CA THR A 277 1.40 20.80 34.62
C THR A 277 0.62 21.52 35.68
N LYS A 278 -0.16 22.51 35.27
CA LYS A 278 -1.05 23.26 36.13
C LYS A 278 -2.49 23.09 35.67
N GLY A 279 -3.33 22.59 36.58
CA GLY A 279 -4.74 22.39 36.27
C GLY A 279 -5.44 23.73 35.97
N THR A 280 -6.11 23.82 34.84
CA THR A 280 -6.76 25.05 34.36
C THR A 280 -7.92 25.51 35.26
N TYR A 281 -8.64 24.57 35.87
CA TYR A 281 -9.84 24.90 36.66
C TYR A 281 -9.54 25.31 38.10
N LYS A 282 -8.64 24.61 38.79
CA LYS A 282 -8.29 24.86 40.19
C LYS A 282 -6.91 25.51 40.40
N GLY A 283 -6.13 25.69 39.32
CA GLY A 283 -4.77 26.23 39.39
C GLY A 283 -3.78 25.38 40.20
N THR A 284 -4.18 24.18 40.61
CA THR A 284 -3.34 23.24 41.35
C THR A 284 -2.30 22.60 40.42
N GLU A 285 -1.08 22.47 40.91
CA GLU A 285 -0.06 21.69 40.22
C GLU A 285 -0.52 20.23 40.14
N CYS A 286 -0.50 19.67 38.97
CA CYS A 286 -0.73 18.26 38.76
C CYS A 286 0.34 17.71 37.79
N ASP A 287 0.91 16.61 38.19
CA ASP A 287 1.84 15.88 37.32
C ASP A 287 1.06 14.91 36.47
N PHE A 288 1.48 14.70 35.20
CA PHE A 288 0.97 13.59 34.44
C PHE A 288 2.09 12.75 33.87
N VAL A 289 1.82 11.47 33.78
CA VAL A 289 2.75 10.49 33.23
C VAL A 289 2.50 10.39 31.74
N TYR A 290 3.56 10.61 30.96
CA TYR A 290 3.60 10.40 29.50
C TYR A 290 4.40 9.15 29.23
N ALA A 291 3.83 8.19 28.52
CA ALA A 291 4.53 6.98 28.11
C ALA A 291 4.10 6.57 26.70
N VAL A 292 5.05 6.02 25.93
CA VAL A 292 4.80 5.44 24.62
C VAL A 292 5.03 3.94 24.70
N LEU A 293 4.01 3.16 24.38
CA LEU A 293 4.00 1.71 24.58
C LEU A 293 3.63 0.99 23.30
N PRO A 294 4.24 -0.16 23.00
CA PRO A 294 3.70 -1.10 22.02
C PRO A 294 2.30 -1.57 22.45
N ARG A 295 1.43 -1.83 21.47
CA ARG A 295 0.03 -2.24 21.72
C ARG A 295 -0.10 -3.41 22.70
N GLY A 296 0.83 -4.39 22.62
CA GLY A 296 0.82 -5.55 23.52
C GLY A 296 1.09 -5.20 24.96
N GLU A 297 1.97 -4.23 25.23
CA GLU A 297 2.31 -3.74 26.57
C GLU A 297 1.21 -2.83 27.10
N TYR A 298 0.63 -1.96 26.26
CA TYR A 298 -0.48 -1.09 26.62
C TYR A 298 -1.64 -1.86 27.28
N VAL A 299 -2.02 -3.01 26.72
CA VAL A 299 -3.14 -3.82 27.27
C VAL A 299 -2.86 -4.24 28.71
N LYS A 300 -1.63 -4.65 29.01
CA LYS A 300 -1.19 -5.03 30.37
C LYS A 300 -1.14 -3.81 31.29
N MET A 301 -0.58 -2.71 30.79
CA MET A 301 -0.43 -1.46 31.56
C MET A 301 -1.77 -0.83 31.91
N LYS A 302 -2.74 -0.84 31.02
CA LYS A 302 -4.10 -0.37 31.29
C LYS A 302 -4.72 -1.07 32.53
N THR A 303 -4.53 -2.38 32.62
CA THR A 303 -5.04 -3.13 33.80
C THR A 303 -4.24 -2.78 35.05
N ALA A 304 -2.93 -2.64 34.96
CA ALA A 304 -2.09 -2.29 36.09
C ALA A 304 -2.39 -0.86 36.62
N ILE A 305 -2.56 0.12 35.73
CA ILE A 305 -2.96 1.48 36.10
C ILE A 305 -4.29 1.46 36.85
N ARG A 306 -5.29 0.74 36.35
CA ARG A 306 -6.60 0.62 37.02
C ARG A 306 -6.50 -0.02 38.40
N ASN A 307 -5.58 -0.94 38.62
CA ASN A 307 -5.35 -1.57 39.90
C ASN A 307 -4.68 -0.63 40.92
N ILE A 308 -3.83 0.30 40.44
CA ILE A 308 -3.19 1.30 41.29
C ILE A 308 -4.20 2.41 41.65
N ASP A 309 -4.88 2.96 40.65
CA ASP A 309 -5.86 4.01 40.81
C ASP A 309 -7.04 3.79 39.85
N SER A 310 -8.18 3.41 40.41
CA SER A 310 -9.38 3.09 39.63
C SER A 310 -10.10 4.33 39.07
N VAL A 311 -9.75 5.52 39.55
CA VAL A 311 -10.29 6.81 39.08
C VAL A 311 -9.30 7.63 38.27
N ALA A 312 -8.13 7.05 37.95
CA ALA A 312 -7.15 7.69 37.10
C ALA A 312 -7.74 8.08 35.75
N PHE A 313 -7.44 9.30 35.30
CA PHE A 313 -7.75 9.71 33.93
C PHE A 313 -6.67 9.26 32.99
N VAL A 314 -7.03 8.45 31.99
CA VAL A 314 -6.09 7.90 31.02
C VAL A 314 -6.54 8.29 29.62
N ASN A 315 -5.77 9.14 28.95
CA ASN A 315 -5.94 9.45 27.53
C ASN A 315 -5.00 8.61 26.70
N VAL A 316 -5.52 7.98 25.63
CA VAL A 316 -4.77 7.08 24.76
C VAL A 316 -4.83 7.61 23.34
N ILE A 317 -3.66 7.84 22.75
CA ILE A 317 -3.51 8.35 21.40
C ILE A 317 -2.78 7.31 20.58
N ASP A 318 -3.25 7.06 19.36
CA ASP A 318 -2.55 6.22 18.41
C ASP A 318 -1.33 6.95 17.85
N SER A 319 -0.15 6.38 18.06
CA SER A 319 1.11 6.92 17.57
C SER A 319 1.53 6.16 16.31
N SER A 320 1.44 6.83 15.16
CA SER A 320 1.77 6.25 13.86
C SER A 320 3.26 5.99 13.72
N GLU A 321 4.08 6.93 14.21
CA GLU A 321 5.53 6.88 14.12
C GLU A 321 6.14 7.28 15.46
N VAL A 322 7.06 6.46 15.93
CA VAL A 322 7.83 6.73 17.13
C VAL A 322 9.28 6.41 16.81
N TYR A 323 10.15 7.40 17.03
CA TYR A 323 11.58 7.30 16.82
C TYR A 323 12.32 7.45 18.14
N GLY A 324 13.42 6.74 18.30
CA GLY A 324 14.31 6.84 19.46
C GLY A 324 14.63 5.48 20.06
N LYS A 325 15.27 5.50 21.22
CA LYS A 325 15.73 4.28 21.91
C LYS A 325 14.54 3.38 22.29
N GLY A 326 14.57 2.14 21.84
CA GLY A 326 13.45 1.19 22.02
C GLY A 326 12.43 1.19 20.89
N PHE A 327 12.53 2.12 19.92
CA PHE A 327 11.66 2.26 18.76
C PHE A 327 12.47 2.30 17.45
N LYS A 328 11.89 2.85 16.39
CA LYS A 328 12.61 3.02 15.11
C LYS A 328 13.76 4.01 15.27
N GLU A 329 14.87 3.75 14.60
CA GLU A 329 15.99 4.72 14.53
C GLU A 329 15.55 5.95 13.72
N LEU A 330 16.03 7.13 14.12
CA LEU A 330 15.82 8.35 13.35
C LEU A 330 16.44 8.19 11.96
N PRO A 331 15.72 8.56 10.90
CA PRO A 331 16.29 8.54 9.55
C PRO A 331 17.53 9.45 9.50
N LYS A 332 18.63 8.94 9.01
CA LYS A 332 19.82 9.75 8.72
C LYS A 332 19.53 10.59 7.50
N HIS A 333 19.62 11.92 7.64
CA HIS A 333 19.53 12.88 6.54
C HIS A 333 20.78 12.88 5.68
#